data_4bbbd12729b9b9ad83953ab797c8240d
#
_entry.id   4bbbd12729b9b9ad83953ab797c8240d
#
_cell.length_a   1.000
_cell.length_b   1.000
_cell.length_c   1.000
_cell.angle_alpha   90.00
_cell.angle_beta   90.00
_cell.angle_gamma   90.00
#
_symmetry.space_group_name_H-M   'P 1'
#
loop_
_entity.id
_entity.type
_entity.pdbx_description
1 polymer ?
#
loop_
_entity_poly.entity_id
_entity_poly.type
_entity_poly.pdbx_seq_one_letter_code
_entity_poly.pdbx_strand_id
1 'polypeptide(L)'
;MTETFKAFVVDEQDGKVTNQIKNITIDDLPAGEVLIKVKYSGINYKDALATVENTKVVKSYPIVPGIDLAGVVESSETPAFEPGDEVIVTGYDLGISHFGGFSEYARIKEEWIVPLPKDLTLEEAMIYGTAGYTAGLAIEKLEHNGLSVEHEAVLVRGATGGVGTLAVMMLDSIGYDVIASTGKANTEAKLKSLGAKEVIPRITETDNKPLGKRTWQAVIDPVGGESLSQIIKHLDYNGSVAVIGMTGGNKFDSSIFPFILRGTNIIGVDSVYTEMRQRKHIWRRLAKDLKPDQLHEIKQVIKFDDLEENIKNVLKHNNSGRIVVDLEA
;
A
#
# COMPACT_ATOMS: atom_id res chain seq x y z
N MET A 1 33.42 -11.96 17.24
CA MET A 1 32.44 -10.90 17.58
C MET A 1 31.31 -11.06 16.58
N THR A 2 30.11 -11.28 17.07
CA THR A 2 28.91 -11.37 16.19
C THR A 2 28.71 -10.00 15.56
N GLU A 3 28.65 -9.93 14.24
CA GLU A 3 28.45 -8.67 13.52
C GLU A 3 27.10 -8.06 13.91
N THR A 4 27.11 -6.78 14.34
CA THR A 4 25.90 -6.05 14.74
C THR A 4 25.48 -5.09 13.65
N PHE A 5 24.17 -4.85 13.55
CA PHE A 5 23.57 -3.95 12.57
C PHE A 5 22.38 -3.17 13.18
N LYS A 6 22.02 -2.05 12.56
CA LYS A 6 20.94 -1.19 13.03
C LYS A 6 19.56 -1.77 12.72
N ALA A 7 18.64 -1.68 13.69
CA ALA A 7 17.22 -1.95 13.54
C ALA A 7 16.39 -0.95 14.35
N PHE A 8 15.25 -0.52 13.81
CA PHE A 8 14.26 0.28 14.53
C PHE A 8 13.34 -0.66 15.31
N VAL A 9 13.58 -0.75 16.61
CA VAL A 9 12.89 -1.68 17.50
C VAL A 9 11.78 -0.96 18.25
N VAL A 10 10.59 -1.53 18.19
CA VAL A 10 9.43 -1.12 19.00
C VAL A 10 9.22 -2.16 20.08
N ASP A 11 9.07 -1.70 21.32
CA ASP A 11 8.88 -2.54 22.50
C ASP A 11 7.71 -2.04 23.35
N GLU A 12 7.14 -2.91 24.15
CA GLU A 12 6.03 -2.56 25.06
C GLU A 12 6.34 -3.08 26.46
N GLN A 13 6.29 -2.19 27.44
CA GLN A 13 6.41 -2.53 28.86
C GLN A 13 5.28 -1.84 29.63
N ASP A 14 4.51 -2.62 30.37
CA ASP A 14 3.39 -2.13 31.17
C ASP A 14 2.37 -1.27 30.40
N GLY A 15 2.10 -1.63 29.13
CA GLY A 15 1.17 -0.94 28.24
C GLY A 15 1.74 0.33 27.60
N LYS A 16 3.01 0.66 27.83
CA LYS A 16 3.69 1.80 27.24
C LYS A 16 4.59 1.35 26.11
N VAL A 17 4.31 1.86 24.91
CA VAL A 17 5.11 1.60 23.70
C VAL A 17 6.30 2.54 23.63
N THR A 18 7.48 1.98 23.39
CA THR A 18 8.74 2.71 23.17
C THR A 18 9.34 2.28 21.82
N ASN A 19 10.02 3.20 21.15
CA ASN A 19 10.67 2.91 19.88
C ASN A 19 12.04 3.58 19.84
N GLN A 20 13.02 2.87 19.28
CA GLN A 20 14.40 3.35 19.14
C GLN A 20 15.19 2.57 18.12
N ILE A 21 16.16 3.19 17.50
CA ILE A 21 17.18 2.51 16.71
C ILE A 21 18.17 1.84 17.67
N LYS A 22 18.37 0.52 17.51
CA LYS A 22 19.30 -0.30 18.31
C LYS A 22 20.21 -1.10 17.39
N ASN A 23 21.38 -1.46 17.89
CA ASN A 23 22.18 -2.51 17.28
C ASN A 23 21.67 -3.87 17.77
N ILE A 24 21.34 -4.75 16.83
CA ILE A 24 20.99 -6.15 17.04
C ILE A 24 21.94 -7.07 16.25
N THR A 25 21.81 -8.38 16.40
CA THR A 25 22.61 -9.38 15.71
C THR A 25 21.75 -10.26 14.81
N ILE A 26 22.38 -11.03 13.93
CA ILE A 26 21.67 -12.01 13.08
C ILE A 26 20.94 -13.07 13.91
N ASP A 27 21.44 -13.37 15.11
CA ASP A 27 20.83 -14.36 16.02
C ASP A 27 19.54 -13.83 16.68
N ASP A 28 19.34 -12.50 16.71
CA ASP A 28 18.12 -11.87 17.23
C ASP A 28 16.96 -11.88 16.19
N LEU A 29 17.26 -12.17 14.92
CA LEU A 29 16.24 -12.22 13.88
C LEU A 29 15.35 -13.47 14.02
N PRO A 30 14.03 -13.33 13.74
CA PRO A 30 13.12 -14.47 13.78
C PRO A 30 13.47 -15.53 12.74
N ALA A 31 12.87 -16.72 12.85
CA ALA A 31 13.11 -17.83 11.95
C ALA A 31 12.67 -17.53 10.50
N GLY A 32 13.43 -17.99 9.54
CA GLY A 32 13.19 -17.89 8.10
C GLY A 32 14.39 -18.47 7.35
N GLU A 33 14.19 -18.85 6.11
CA GLU A 33 15.16 -19.57 5.29
C GLU A 33 16.12 -18.64 4.55
N VAL A 34 15.75 -17.35 4.36
CA VAL A 34 16.51 -16.42 3.53
C VAL A 34 16.89 -15.18 4.33
N LEU A 35 18.18 -14.92 4.45
CA LEU A 35 18.73 -13.68 5.01
C LEU A 35 18.86 -12.65 3.90
N ILE A 36 18.22 -11.50 4.06
CA ILE A 36 18.22 -10.41 3.08
C ILE A 36 18.94 -9.21 3.69
N LYS A 37 19.92 -8.66 2.96
CA LYS A 37 20.45 -7.32 3.22
C LYS A 37 19.48 -6.31 2.64
N VAL A 38 18.76 -5.61 3.51
CA VAL A 38 17.74 -4.64 3.13
C VAL A 38 18.42 -3.39 2.58
N LYS A 39 18.02 -2.96 1.38
CA LYS A 39 18.50 -1.74 0.75
C LYS A 39 17.51 -0.60 0.92
N TYR A 40 16.24 -0.91 0.68
CA TYR A 40 15.16 0.05 0.79
C TYR A 40 13.97 -0.55 1.53
N SER A 41 13.27 0.31 2.26
CA SER A 41 11.96 0.03 2.85
C SER A 41 10.99 1.17 2.51
N GLY A 42 9.72 1.02 2.86
CA GLY A 42 8.72 2.07 2.64
C GLY A 42 7.88 2.31 3.88
N ILE A 43 7.56 3.57 4.20
CA ILE A 43 6.68 3.87 5.34
C ILE A 43 5.22 3.79 4.88
N ASN A 44 4.45 2.95 5.55
CA ASN A 44 3.00 2.85 5.42
C ASN A 44 2.31 3.29 6.72
N TYR A 45 1.03 3.65 6.63
CA TYR A 45 0.24 4.02 7.81
C TYR A 45 0.20 2.90 8.88
N LYS A 46 0.25 1.64 8.44
CA LYS A 46 0.30 0.47 9.32
C LYS A 46 1.59 0.43 10.14
N ASP A 47 2.73 0.78 9.55
CA ASP A 47 4.02 0.86 10.26
C ASP A 47 4.00 1.95 11.33
N ALA A 48 3.37 3.08 11.00
CA ALA A 48 3.19 4.16 11.96
C ALA A 48 2.27 3.75 13.12
N LEU A 49 1.20 3.00 12.86
CA LEU A 49 0.34 2.44 13.90
C LEU A 49 1.06 1.44 14.81
N ALA A 50 2.10 0.75 14.31
CA ALA A 50 2.89 -0.18 15.11
C ALA A 50 3.71 0.53 16.21
N THR A 51 3.93 1.84 16.10
CA THR A 51 4.72 2.64 17.06
C THR A 51 3.89 3.33 18.15
N VAL A 52 2.57 3.13 18.17
CA VAL A 52 1.67 3.77 19.14
C VAL A 52 0.81 2.76 19.90
N GLU A 53 0.42 3.14 21.10
CA GLU A 53 -0.35 2.30 22.00
C GLU A 53 -1.76 1.99 21.48
N ASN A 54 -2.33 0.87 21.91
CA ASN A 54 -3.74 0.49 21.70
C ASN A 54 -4.20 0.30 20.26
N THR A 55 -3.27 0.10 19.29
CA THR A 55 -3.63 -0.04 17.88
C THR A 55 -3.97 -1.46 17.45
N LYS A 56 -3.59 -2.49 18.21
CA LYS A 56 -3.74 -3.92 17.89
C LYS A 56 -3.12 -4.35 16.54
N VAL A 57 -2.21 -3.53 16.00
CA VAL A 57 -1.50 -3.86 14.75
C VAL A 57 -0.40 -4.87 15.03
N VAL A 58 0.39 -4.64 16.08
CA VAL A 58 1.45 -5.54 16.52
C VAL A 58 0.84 -6.67 17.36
N LYS A 59 1.24 -7.91 17.07
CA LYS A 59 0.76 -9.10 17.77
C LYS A 59 1.65 -9.50 18.96
N SER A 60 2.93 -9.16 18.89
CA SER A 60 3.93 -9.47 19.93
C SER A 60 5.07 -8.48 19.91
N TYR A 61 5.59 -8.13 21.08
CA TYR A 61 6.77 -7.26 21.26
C TYR A 61 7.95 -8.08 21.83
N PRO A 62 9.21 -7.68 21.59
CA PRO A 62 9.62 -6.59 20.71
C PRO A 62 9.37 -6.91 19.23
N ILE A 63 9.25 -5.87 18.39
CA ILE A 63 9.07 -5.99 16.96
C ILE A 63 9.95 -4.98 16.22
N VAL A 64 10.40 -5.33 15.03
CA VAL A 64 10.93 -4.41 14.02
C VAL A 64 9.80 -4.17 13.02
N PRO A 65 9.22 -2.97 12.91
CA PRO A 65 8.21 -2.67 11.91
C PRO A 65 8.77 -2.59 10.49
N GLY A 66 7.95 -2.17 9.53
CA GLY A 66 8.28 -2.10 8.12
C GLY A 66 7.66 -3.28 7.38
N ILE A 67 6.40 -3.11 6.90
CA ILE A 67 5.65 -4.15 6.17
C ILE A 67 6.12 -4.30 4.71
N ASP A 68 7.10 -3.52 4.29
CA ASP A 68 7.71 -3.53 2.96
C ASP A 68 9.22 -3.56 3.09
N LEU A 69 9.89 -4.37 2.27
CA LEU A 69 11.33 -4.30 2.05
C LEU A 69 11.71 -4.71 0.63
N ALA A 70 12.81 -4.15 0.14
CA ALA A 70 13.52 -4.58 -1.04
C ALA A 70 15.02 -4.65 -0.72
N GLY A 71 15.68 -5.70 -1.18
CA GLY A 71 17.08 -5.91 -0.86
C GLY A 71 17.71 -7.04 -1.66
N VAL A 72 18.89 -7.42 -1.24
CA VAL A 72 19.70 -8.46 -1.88
C VAL A 72 19.84 -9.63 -0.93
N VAL A 73 19.66 -10.84 -1.43
CA VAL A 73 19.89 -12.07 -0.66
C VAL A 73 21.35 -12.14 -0.23
N GLU A 74 21.59 -12.20 1.06
CA GLU A 74 22.91 -12.38 1.67
C GLU A 74 23.26 -13.85 1.79
N SER A 75 22.30 -14.67 2.26
CA SER A 75 22.43 -16.13 2.35
C SER A 75 21.05 -16.78 2.30
N SER A 76 21.02 -18.06 1.87
CA SER A 76 19.78 -18.84 1.76
C SER A 76 20.00 -20.28 2.21
N GLU A 77 19.04 -20.83 2.94
CA GLU A 77 18.96 -22.25 3.33
C GLU A 77 18.05 -23.04 2.36
N THR A 78 17.48 -22.39 1.33
CA THR A 78 16.61 -22.98 0.33
C THR A 78 17.22 -22.86 -1.08
N PRO A 79 16.96 -23.80 -1.99
CA PRO A 79 17.45 -23.72 -3.36
C PRO A 79 16.66 -22.71 -4.23
N ALA A 80 15.61 -22.07 -3.71
CA ALA A 80 14.80 -21.14 -4.47
C ALA A 80 15.44 -19.76 -4.65
N PHE A 81 16.42 -19.42 -3.82
CA PHE A 81 17.15 -18.15 -3.84
C PHE A 81 18.65 -18.36 -3.64
N GLU A 82 19.46 -17.54 -4.31
CA GLU A 82 20.91 -17.54 -4.20
C GLU A 82 21.43 -16.18 -3.71
N PRO A 83 22.61 -16.14 -3.03
CA PRO A 83 23.26 -14.88 -2.68
C PRO A 83 23.44 -13.98 -3.91
N GLY A 84 23.03 -12.72 -3.80
CA GLY A 84 23.04 -11.76 -4.89
C GLY A 84 21.70 -11.58 -5.59
N ASP A 85 20.69 -12.42 -5.35
CA ASP A 85 19.34 -12.21 -5.89
C ASP A 85 18.71 -10.95 -5.33
N GLU A 86 18.15 -10.12 -6.21
CA GLU A 86 17.35 -8.95 -5.83
C GLU A 86 15.90 -9.37 -5.57
N VAL A 87 15.36 -8.97 -4.42
CA VAL A 87 14.07 -9.45 -3.93
C VAL A 87 13.20 -8.36 -3.29
N ILE A 88 11.90 -8.63 -3.29
CA ILE A 88 10.87 -7.80 -2.66
C ILE A 88 10.09 -8.67 -1.66
N VAL A 89 9.76 -8.09 -0.49
CA VAL A 89 8.83 -8.69 0.46
C VAL A 89 7.81 -7.65 0.90
N THR A 90 6.53 -7.97 0.75
CA THR A 90 5.43 -7.11 1.19
C THR A 90 4.29 -7.95 1.76
N GLY A 91 3.63 -7.45 2.80
CA GLY A 91 2.47 -8.12 3.39
C GLY A 91 2.81 -9.28 4.33
N TYR A 92 1.93 -10.26 4.40
CA TYR A 92 1.98 -11.36 5.37
C TYR A 92 2.10 -10.84 6.81
N ASP A 93 2.93 -11.46 7.62
CA ASP A 93 3.20 -11.05 9.00
C ASP A 93 4.40 -10.09 9.16
N LEU A 94 5.00 -9.65 8.04
CA LEU A 94 6.15 -8.76 8.03
C LEU A 94 5.85 -7.45 8.78
N GLY A 95 6.69 -7.07 9.73
CA GLY A 95 6.54 -5.86 10.54
C GLY A 95 5.37 -5.88 11.55
N ILE A 96 4.70 -7.03 11.73
CA ILE A 96 3.51 -7.18 12.60
C ILE A 96 3.73 -8.23 13.69
N SER A 97 4.14 -9.44 13.32
CA SER A 97 4.51 -10.54 14.21
C SER A 97 5.81 -11.25 13.77
N HIS A 98 6.39 -10.78 12.70
CA HIS A 98 7.71 -11.12 12.20
C HIS A 98 8.48 -9.82 11.95
N PHE A 99 9.78 -9.77 12.24
CA PHE A 99 10.58 -8.56 12.07
C PHE A 99 10.53 -8.09 10.62
N GLY A 100 10.33 -6.78 10.44
CA GLY A 100 10.09 -6.13 9.16
C GLY A 100 11.31 -5.44 8.55
N GLY A 101 11.02 -4.56 7.58
CA GLY A 101 12.01 -3.90 6.74
C GLY A 101 12.72 -2.70 7.35
N PHE A 102 12.39 -2.28 8.58
CA PHE A 102 13.12 -1.19 9.25
C PHE A 102 14.36 -1.71 9.98
N SER A 103 15.20 -2.41 9.25
CA SER A 103 16.43 -3.04 9.70
C SER A 103 17.38 -3.26 8.54
N GLU A 104 18.70 -3.16 8.76
CA GLU A 104 19.70 -3.41 7.71
C GLU A 104 19.70 -4.87 7.21
N TYR A 105 19.26 -5.81 8.05
CA TYR A 105 19.07 -7.21 7.68
C TYR A 105 17.71 -7.71 8.14
N ALA A 106 17.12 -8.61 7.34
CA ALA A 106 15.87 -9.31 7.66
C ALA A 106 16.00 -10.78 7.28
N ARG A 107 15.55 -11.70 8.18
CA ARG A 107 15.46 -13.11 7.87
C ARG A 107 14.01 -13.44 7.55
N ILE A 108 13.75 -13.93 6.33
CA ILE A 108 12.43 -14.02 5.73
C ILE A 108 12.12 -15.45 5.32
N LYS A 109 10.86 -15.84 5.46
CA LYS A 109 10.36 -17.12 4.94
C LYS A 109 10.38 -17.11 3.41
N GLU A 110 10.84 -18.18 2.80
CA GLU A 110 10.90 -18.34 1.34
C GLU A 110 9.58 -18.00 0.66
N GLU A 111 8.48 -18.49 1.23
CA GLU A 111 7.12 -18.35 0.66
C GLU A 111 6.59 -16.89 0.58
N TRP A 112 7.24 -15.92 1.23
CA TRP A 112 6.87 -14.51 1.18
C TRP A 112 7.65 -13.70 0.16
N ILE A 113 8.71 -14.26 -0.40
CA ILE A 113 9.68 -13.53 -1.22
C ILE A 113 9.25 -13.52 -2.69
N VAL A 114 9.30 -12.35 -3.29
CA VAL A 114 9.11 -12.15 -4.73
C VAL A 114 10.44 -11.74 -5.34
N PRO A 115 10.96 -12.47 -6.35
CA PRO A 115 12.10 -12.00 -7.13
C PRO A 115 11.77 -10.62 -7.76
N LEU A 116 12.72 -9.69 -7.71
CA LEU A 116 12.55 -8.38 -8.33
C LEU A 116 12.31 -8.52 -9.84
N PRO A 117 11.21 -7.98 -10.41
CA PRO A 117 11.03 -7.94 -11.86
C PRO A 117 12.14 -7.12 -12.54
N LYS A 118 12.62 -7.60 -13.71
CA LYS A 118 13.77 -7.00 -14.43
C LYS A 118 13.63 -5.51 -14.76
N ASP A 119 12.38 -5.02 -14.91
CA ASP A 119 12.10 -3.65 -15.31
C ASP A 119 11.83 -2.72 -14.09
N LEU A 120 12.16 -3.19 -12.87
CA LEU A 120 12.14 -2.41 -11.63
C LEU A 120 13.51 -2.38 -10.99
N THR A 121 13.81 -1.28 -10.32
CA THR A 121 14.89 -1.18 -9.34
C THR A 121 14.35 -1.47 -7.93
N LEU A 122 15.24 -1.77 -6.97
CA LEU A 122 14.87 -1.95 -5.56
C LEU A 122 14.21 -0.71 -4.97
N GLU A 123 14.67 0.48 -5.36
CA GLU A 123 14.07 1.76 -4.96
C GLU A 123 12.65 1.91 -5.52
N GLU A 124 12.45 1.67 -6.83
CA GLU A 124 11.13 1.74 -7.46
C GLU A 124 10.15 0.76 -6.82
N ALA A 125 10.61 -0.44 -6.48
CA ALA A 125 9.79 -1.41 -5.76
C ALA A 125 9.30 -0.85 -4.42
N MET A 126 10.07 -0.02 -3.72
CA MET A 126 9.67 0.60 -2.45
C MET A 126 8.89 1.91 -2.63
N ILE A 127 9.00 2.59 -3.79
CA ILE A 127 8.01 3.63 -4.15
C ILE A 127 6.61 3.00 -4.23
N TYR A 128 6.48 1.84 -4.86
CA TYR A 128 5.22 1.08 -4.85
C TYR A 128 4.90 0.56 -3.44
N GLY A 129 5.74 -0.29 -2.90
CA GLY A 129 5.50 -1.01 -1.67
C GLY A 129 4.12 -1.67 -1.63
N THR A 130 3.59 -1.88 -0.44
CA THR A 130 2.23 -2.37 -0.24
C THR A 130 1.17 -1.43 -0.84
N ALA A 131 1.41 -0.12 -0.87
CA ALA A 131 0.45 0.83 -1.43
C ALA A 131 0.26 0.65 -2.95
N GLY A 132 1.35 0.55 -3.72
CA GLY A 132 1.29 0.32 -5.16
C GLY A 132 0.81 -1.09 -5.50
N TYR A 133 1.27 -2.08 -4.75
CA TYR A 133 0.78 -3.44 -4.88
C TYR A 133 -0.74 -3.51 -4.70
N THR A 134 -1.28 -2.84 -3.67
CA THR A 134 -2.71 -2.78 -3.40
C THR A 134 -3.49 -2.07 -4.51
N ALA A 135 -2.97 -0.95 -5.03
CA ALA A 135 -3.57 -0.25 -6.17
C ALA A 135 -3.61 -1.13 -7.43
N GLY A 136 -2.51 -1.79 -7.77
CA GLY A 136 -2.44 -2.71 -8.92
C GLY A 136 -3.38 -3.90 -8.77
N LEU A 137 -3.46 -4.49 -7.58
CA LEU A 137 -4.41 -5.58 -7.28
C LEU A 137 -5.87 -5.12 -7.39
N ALA A 138 -6.18 -3.90 -6.96
CA ALA A 138 -7.51 -3.33 -7.10
C ALA A 138 -7.89 -3.13 -8.57
N ILE A 139 -6.99 -2.57 -9.39
CA ILE A 139 -7.18 -2.41 -10.84
C ILE A 139 -7.43 -3.76 -11.49
N GLU A 140 -6.58 -4.75 -11.24
CA GLU A 140 -6.72 -6.12 -11.75
C GLU A 140 -8.10 -6.72 -11.45
N LYS A 141 -8.57 -6.58 -10.20
CA LYS A 141 -9.89 -7.09 -9.80
C LYS A 141 -11.05 -6.35 -10.47
N LEU A 142 -10.91 -5.04 -10.68
CA LEU A 142 -11.91 -4.24 -11.39
C LEU A 142 -11.98 -4.63 -12.88
N GLU A 143 -10.81 -4.81 -13.54
CA GLU A 143 -10.73 -5.28 -14.93
C GLU A 143 -11.34 -6.69 -15.08
N HIS A 144 -11.03 -7.63 -14.19
CA HIS A 144 -11.67 -8.96 -14.16
C HIS A 144 -13.18 -8.89 -13.98
N ASN A 145 -13.69 -7.83 -13.33
CA ASN A 145 -15.13 -7.61 -13.15
C ASN A 145 -15.73 -6.70 -14.22
N GLY A 146 -15.07 -6.55 -15.37
CA GLY A 146 -15.60 -5.91 -16.57
C GLY A 146 -15.28 -4.42 -16.71
N LEU A 147 -14.38 -3.85 -15.90
CA LEU A 147 -13.90 -2.50 -16.17
C LEU A 147 -13.10 -2.45 -17.47
N SER A 148 -13.39 -1.50 -18.33
CA SER A 148 -12.69 -1.27 -19.59
C SER A 148 -12.55 0.24 -19.87
N VAL A 149 -11.57 0.62 -20.69
CA VAL A 149 -11.30 2.02 -21.05
C VAL A 149 -12.42 2.68 -21.88
N GLU A 150 -13.35 1.88 -22.40
CA GLU A 150 -14.52 2.36 -23.16
C GLU A 150 -15.66 2.85 -22.25
N HIS A 151 -15.55 2.63 -20.95
CA HIS A 151 -16.58 2.97 -19.98
C HIS A 151 -16.41 4.38 -19.43
N GLU A 152 -17.37 4.77 -18.57
CA GLU A 152 -17.32 6.00 -17.78
C GLU A 152 -16.08 6.04 -16.88
N ALA A 153 -15.78 7.23 -16.35
CA ALA A 153 -14.59 7.49 -15.53
C ALA A 153 -14.48 6.59 -14.27
N VAL A 154 -13.25 6.37 -13.86
CA VAL A 154 -12.90 5.69 -12.60
C VAL A 154 -12.69 6.73 -11.51
N LEU A 155 -13.43 6.59 -10.39
CA LEU A 155 -13.23 7.42 -9.21
C LEU A 155 -12.13 6.83 -8.31
N VAL A 156 -11.14 7.64 -7.96
CA VAL A 156 -10.16 7.30 -6.92
C VAL A 156 -10.40 8.17 -5.70
N ARG A 157 -10.83 7.55 -4.59
CA ARG A 157 -11.02 8.24 -3.31
C ARG A 157 -9.70 8.33 -2.53
N GLY A 158 -9.54 9.35 -1.69
CA GLY A 158 -8.30 9.54 -0.95
C GLY A 158 -7.06 9.67 -1.86
N ALA A 159 -7.23 10.34 -3.00
CA ALA A 159 -6.28 10.40 -4.09
C ALA A 159 -4.89 10.97 -3.74
N THR A 160 -4.76 11.67 -2.62
CA THR A 160 -3.48 12.21 -2.11
C THR A 160 -2.74 11.27 -1.14
N GLY A 161 -3.33 10.12 -0.80
CA GLY A 161 -2.68 9.07 0.00
C GLY A 161 -1.82 8.16 -0.87
N GLY A 162 -0.97 7.33 -0.24
CA GLY A 162 -0.06 6.45 -0.97
C GLY A 162 -0.75 5.55 -2.01
N VAL A 163 -1.81 4.85 -1.63
CA VAL A 163 -2.59 4.00 -2.55
C VAL A 163 -3.30 4.84 -3.62
N GLY A 164 -3.97 5.93 -3.20
CA GLY A 164 -4.76 6.75 -4.12
C GLY A 164 -3.91 7.45 -5.18
N THR A 165 -2.76 8.01 -4.79
CA THR A 165 -1.85 8.65 -5.74
C THR A 165 -1.35 7.66 -6.80
N LEU A 166 -0.90 6.48 -6.37
CA LEU A 166 -0.44 5.43 -7.29
C LEU A 166 -1.58 4.90 -8.16
N ALA A 167 -2.80 4.76 -7.62
CA ALA A 167 -3.96 4.35 -8.41
C ALA A 167 -4.30 5.36 -9.52
N VAL A 168 -4.24 6.68 -9.22
CA VAL A 168 -4.44 7.74 -10.24
C VAL A 168 -3.43 7.58 -11.37
N MET A 169 -2.14 7.48 -11.03
CA MET A 169 -1.06 7.37 -12.02
C MET A 169 -1.15 6.09 -12.86
N MET A 170 -1.42 4.95 -12.22
CA MET A 170 -1.55 3.66 -12.91
C MET A 170 -2.74 3.63 -13.88
N LEU A 171 -3.90 4.12 -13.44
CA LEU A 171 -5.10 4.16 -14.28
C LEU A 171 -4.91 5.07 -15.49
N ASP A 172 -4.30 6.25 -15.31
CA ASP A 172 -3.96 7.16 -16.40
C ASP A 172 -2.99 6.50 -17.39
N SER A 173 -1.93 5.83 -16.90
CA SER A 173 -0.93 5.18 -17.76
C SER A 173 -1.50 4.08 -18.66
N ILE A 174 -2.62 3.47 -18.27
CA ILE A 174 -3.32 2.45 -19.06
C ILE A 174 -4.59 2.98 -19.75
N GLY A 175 -4.78 4.31 -19.76
CA GLY A 175 -5.75 5.01 -20.60
C GLY A 175 -7.15 5.20 -20.01
N TYR A 176 -7.34 5.03 -18.71
CA TYR A 176 -8.62 5.35 -18.05
C TYR A 176 -8.77 6.84 -17.77
N ASP A 177 -9.99 7.35 -17.90
CA ASP A 177 -10.39 8.67 -17.39
C ASP A 177 -10.49 8.64 -15.87
N VAL A 178 -9.62 9.36 -15.17
CA VAL A 178 -9.54 9.31 -13.70
C VAL A 178 -10.14 10.55 -13.05
N ILE A 179 -11.10 10.34 -12.14
CA ILE A 179 -11.60 11.38 -11.24
C ILE A 179 -10.96 11.17 -9.87
N ALA A 180 -10.19 12.14 -9.41
CA ALA A 180 -9.52 12.10 -8.11
C ALA A 180 -10.33 12.82 -7.04
N SER A 181 -10.68 12.14 -5.94
CA SER A 181 -11.38 12.76 -4.80
C SER A 181 -10.46 12.93 -3.60
N THR A 182 -10.35 14.14 -3.08
CA THR A 182 -9.50 14.47 -1.93
C THR A 182 -10.14 15.49 -1.00
N GLY A 183 -9.78 15.43 0.30
CA GLY A 183 -10.12 16.47 1.27
C GLY A 183 -8.97 17.44 1.55
N LYS A 184 -7.81 17.27 0.90
CA LYS A 184 -6.66 18.18 1.09
C LYS A 184 -6.77 19.36 0.13
N ALA A 185 -6.68 20.57 0.67
CA ALA A 185 -6.65 21.80 -0.12
C ALA A 185 -5.36 21.89 -0.97
N ASN A 186 -5.42 22.66 -2.05
CA ASN A 186 -4.28 23.01 -2.91
C ASN A 186 -3.55 21.82 -3.55
N THR A 187 -4.23 20.70 -3.75
CA THR A 187 -3.64 19.49 -4.36
C THR A 187 -4.13 19.23 -5.79
N GLU A 188 -5.05 20.04 -6.31
CA GLU A 188 -5.65 19.85 -7.64
C GLU A 188 -4.61 19.84 -8.75
N ALA A 189 -3.74 20.86 -8.80
CA ALA A 189 -2.71 20.96 -9.84
C ALA A 189 -1.77 19.74 -9.82
N LYS A 190 -1.37 19.27 -8.63
CA LYS A 190 -0.53 18.08 -8.49
C LYS A 190 -1.25 16.81 -8.94
N LEU A 191 -2.51 16.60 -8.54
CA LEU A 191 -3.27 15.43 -8.97
C LEU A 191 -3.50 15.42 -10.49
N LYS A 192 -3.75 16.58 -11.10
CA LYS A 192 -3.84 16.70 -12.56
C LYS A 192 -2.51 16.41 -13.25
N SER A 193 -1.38 16.88 -12.72
CA SER A 193 -0.07 16.53 -13.28
C SER A 193 0.26 15.04 -13.16
N LEU A 194 -0.38 14.32 -12.26
CA LEU A 194 -0.22 12.87 -12.06
C LEU A 194 -1.26 12.03 -12.83
N GLY A 195 -2.08 12.65 -13.70
CA GLY A 195 -3.00 11.96 -14.58
C GLY A 195 -4.49 12.07 -14.21
N ALA A 196 -4.87 12.81 -13.17
CA ALA A 196 -6.28 13.01 -12.89
C ALA A 196 -6.90 13.98 -13.92
N LYS A 197 -7.92 13.52 -14.66
CA LYS A 197 -8.71 14.34 -15.59
C LYS A 197 -9.53 15.39 -14.85
N GLU A 198 -10.08 15.01 -13.70
CA GLU A 198 -10.88 15.87 -12.83
C GLU A 198 -10.49 15.65 -11.37
N VAL A 199 -10.57 16.72 -10.56
CA VAL A 199 -10.39 16.65 -9.11
C VAL A 199 -11.62 17.19 -8.43
N ILE A 200 -12.22 16.36 -7.55
CA ILE A 200 -13.42 16.72 -6.80
C ILE A 200 -13.14 16.71 -5.29
N PRO A 201 -13.88 17.48 -4.51
CA PRO A 201 -13.79 17.46 -3.06
C PRO A 201 -14.19 16.09 -2.51
N ARG A 202 -13.89 15.86 -1.22
CA ARG A 202 -14.34 14.65 -0.50
C ARG A 202 -15.86 14.56 -0.55
N ILE A 203 -16.37 13.40 -0.94
CA ILE A 203 -17.79 13.11 -0.93
C ILE A 203 -18.25 12.88 0.51
N THR A 204 -18.99 13.83 1.06
CA THR A 204 -19.51 13.82 2.44
C THR A 204 -21.01 13.92 2.50
N GLU A 205 -21.64 14.36 1.42
CA GLU A 205 -23.10 14.51 1.35
C GLU A 205 -23.77 13.14 1.41
N THR A 206 -24.79 13.05 2.25
CA THR A 206 -25.64 11.88 2.35
C THR A 206 -27.07 12.28 2.00
N ASP A 207 -27.67 11.59 1.07
CA ASP A 207 -29.11 11.64 0.83
C ASP A 207 -29.75 10.25 1.05
N ASN A 208 -31.06 10.23 1.25
CA ASN A 208 -31.80 9.00 1.50
C ASN A 208 -32.35 8.37 0.21
N LYS A 209 -31.96 8.84 -0.98
CA LYS A 209 -32.39 8.24 -2.23
C LYS A 209 -31.75 6.88 -2.39
N PRO A 210 -32.49 5.87 -2.86
CA PRO A 210 -31.94 4.52 -3.04
C PRO A 210 -30.96 4.44 -4.22
N LEU A 211 -31.08 5.35 -5.21
CA LEU A 211 -30.23 5.46 -6.39
C LEU A 211 -29.93 6.92 -6.71
N GLY A 212 -28.69 7.22 -7.09
CA GLY A 212 -28.23 8.51 -7.60
C GLY A 212 -28.07 8.53 -9.12
N LYS A 213 -27.53 9.64 -9.67
CA LYS A 213 -27.11 9.71 -11.07
C LYS A 213 -25.97 8.71 -11.29
N ARG A 214 -25.98 7.99 -12.41
CA ARG A 214 -24.85 7.16 -12.84
C ARG A 214 -23.69 8.07 -13.19
N THR A 215 -22.51 7.83 -12.62
CA THR A 215 -21.37 8.74 -12.71
C THR A 215 -20.05 8.00 -12.91
N TRP A 216 -19.89 6.82 -12.30
CA TRP A 216 -18.63 6.08 -12.33
C TRP A 216 -18.86 4.62 -12.69
N GLN A 217 -17.99 4.09 -13.55
CA GLN A 217 -17.96 2.66 -13.84
C GLN A 217 -17.26 1.89 -12.73
N ALA A 218 -16.20 2.46 -12.19
CA ALA A 218 -15.46 1.83 -11.11
C ALA A 218 -14.97 2.83 -10.06
N VAL A 219 -14.68 2.33 -8.87
CA VAL A 219 -14.15 3.13 -7.76
C VAL A 219 -13.05 2.36 -7.05
N ILE A 220 -11.94 3.04 -6.78
CA ILE A 220 -10.90 2.57 -5.84
C ILE A 220 -11.11 3.30 -4.52
N ASP A 221 -11.41 2.54 -3.46
CA ASP A 221 -11.84 3.08 -2.17
C ASP A 221 -10.95 2.67 -0.98
N PRO A 222 -9.94 3.48 -0.64
CA PRO A 222 -9.19 3.34 0.61
C PRO A 222 -9.87 4.01 1.82
N VAL A 223 -11.06 4.59 1.64
CA VAL A 223 -11.74 5.41 2.65
C VAL A 223 -12.77 4.62 3.45
N GLY A 224 -13.65 3.87 2.76
CA GLY A 224 -14.75 3.17 3.42
C GLY A 224 -15.74 4.13 4.12
N GLY A 225 -16.28 3.66 5.27
CA GLY A 225 -17.18 4.43 6.13
C GLY A 225 -18.54 4.74 5.50
N GLU A 226 -19.34 5.56 6.18
CA GLU A 226 -20.73 5.86 5.76
C GLU A 226 -20.85 6.42 4.34
N SER A 227 -19.86 7.20 3.90
CA SER A 227 -19.84 7.74 2.53
C SER A 227 -19.73 6.70 1.43
N LEU A 228 -19.37 5.45 1.74
CA LEU A 228 -19.34 4.36 0.76
C LEU A 228 -20.73 4.07 0.21
N SER A 229 -21.80 4.23 1.01
CA SER A 229 -23.19 4.09 0.55
C SER A 229 -23.53 5.09 -0.57
N GLN A 230 -23.00 6.32 -0.48
CA GLN A 230 -23.20 7.31 -1.53
C GLN A 230 -22.46 6.95 -2.82
N ILE A 231 -21.25 6.38 -2.70
CA ILE A 231 -20.48 5.91 -3.84
C ILE A 231 -21.23 4.84 -4.62
N ILE A 232 -21.76 3.82 -3.92
CA ILE A 232 -22.46 2.69 -4.53
C ILE A 232 -23.72 3.13 -5.30
N LYS A 233 -24.46 4.12 -4.80
CA LYS A 233 -25.63 4.69 -5.47
C LYS A 233 -25.32 5.31 -6.83
N HIS A 234 -24.10 5.79 -7.02
CA HIS A 234 -23.66 6.50 -8.21
C HIS A 234 -22.90 5.65 -9.21
N LEU A 235 -22.70 4.36 -8.91
CA LEU A 235 -22.14 3.42 -9.86
C LEU A 235 -23.07 3.24 -11.07
N ASP A 236 -22.49 3.07 -12.24
CA ASP A 236 -23.20 2.72 -13.45
C ASP A 236 -23.59 1.24 -13.47
N TYR A 237 -24.25 0.77 -14.51
CA TYR A 237 -24.61 -0.64 -14.69
C TYR A 237 -23.36 -1.53 -14.65
N ASN A 238 -23.45 -2.61 -13.86
CA ASN A 238 -22.36 -3.54 -13.59
C ASN A 238 -21.10 -2.88 -13.00
N GLY A 239 -21.21 -1.62 -12.56
CA GLY A 239 -20.10 -0.89 -11.97
C GLY A 239 -19.63 -1.52 -10.65
N SER A 240 -18.37 -1.30 -10.30
CA SER A 240 -17.71 -1.96 -9.16
C SER A 240 -16.95 -0.99 -8.28
N VAL A 241 -16.98 -1.23 -6.96
CA VAL A 241 -16.10 -0.55 -6.02
C VAL A 241 -15.12 -1.54 -5.41
N ALA A 242 -13.83 -1.30 -5.57
CA ALA A 242 -12.76 -2.03 -4.90
C ALA A 242 -12.49 -1.40 -3.52
N VAL A 243 -12.89 -2.08 -2.46
CA VAL A 243 -12.73 -1.62 -1.07
C VAL A 243 -11.39 -2.11 -0.54
N ILE A 244 -10.54 -1.16 -0.14
CA ILE A 244 -9.15 -1.41 0.24
C ILE A 244 -8.89 -1.05 1.70
N GLY A 245 -9.56 0.01 2.21
CA GLY A 245 -9.26 0.59 3.51
C GLY A 245 -10.48 1.16 4.21
N MET A 246 -10.24 1.70 5.41
CA MET A 246 -11.29 2.16 6.31
C MET A 246 -10.93 3.47 7.04
N THR A 247 -10.19 4.36 6.36
CA THR A 247 -9.77 5.64 6.98
C THR A 247 -10.93 6.55 7.35
N GLY A 248 -12.10 6.37 6.72
CA GLY A 248 -13.35 7.07 7.03
C GLY A 248 -14.31 6.27 7.91
N GLY A 249 -13.94 5.05 8.31
CA GLY A 249 -14.76 4.17 9.14
C GLY A 249 -14.84 2.74 8.61
N ASN A 250 -15.23 1.82 9.48
CA ASN A 250 -15.30 0.37 9.20
C ASN A 250 -16.73 -0.15 9.00
N LYS A 251 -17.72 0.74 8.98
CA LYS A 251 -19.13 0.41 8.77
C LYS A 251 -19.75 1.37 7.78
N PHE A 252 -20.72 0.88 7.01
CA PHE A 252 -21.61 1.68 6.18
C PHE A 252 -22.98 1.02 6.13
N ASP A 253 -24.02 1.82 5.92
CA ASP A 253 -25.38 1.35 5.69
C ASP A 253 -25.77 1.59 4.24
N SER A 254 -26.35 0.62 3.56
CA SER A 254 -26.67 0.70 2.14
C SER A 254 -27.99 0.01 1.81
N SER A 255 -28.64 0.53 0.74
CA SER A 255 -29.80 -0.11 0.15
C SER A 255 -29.38 -1.25 -0.78
N ILE A 256 -30.25 -2.25 -0.95
CA ILE A 256 -30.05 -3.33 -1.92
C ILE A 256 -30.32 -2.89 -3.37
N PHE A 257 -30.98 -1.75 -3.59
CA PHE A 257 -31.38 -1.30 -4.93
C PHE A 257 -30.24 -1.18 -5.95
N PRO A 258 -29.05 -0.60 -5.62
CA PRO A 258 -27.94 -0.56 -6.58
C PRO A 258 -27.56 -1.95 -7.09
N PHE A 259 -27.57 -2.94 -6.22
CA PHE A 259 -27.17 -4.31 -6.55
C PHE A 259 -28.17 -4.99 -7.50
N ILE A 260 -29.48 -4.94 -7.20
CA ILE A 260 -30.47 -5.63 -8.01
C ILE A 260 -30.94 -4.87 -9.26
N LEU A 261 -30.85 -3.53 -9.25
CA LEU A 261 -31.33 -2.70 -10.37
C LEU A 261 -30.22 -2.28 -11.34
N ARG A 262 -28.93 -2.29 -10.88
CA ARG A 262 -27.77 -1.94 -11.70
C ARG A 262 -26.71 -3.01 -11.76
N GLY A 263 -26.85 -4.11 -11.01
CA GLY A 263 -25.85 -5.17 -10.98
C GLY A 263 -24.51 -4.71 -10.39
N THR A 264 -24.52 -3.69 -9.50
CA THR A 264 -23.27 -3.15 -8.94
C THR A 264 -22.59 -4.16 -8.02
N ASN A 265 -21.27 -4.02 -7.85
CA ASN A 265 -20.45 -4.95 -7.08
C ASN A 265 -19.61 -4.23 -6.04
N ILE A 266 -19.40 -4.90 -4.90
CA ILE A 266 -18.39 -4.54 -3.90
C ILE A 266 -17.34 -5.63 -3.93
N ILE A 267 -16.10 -5.25 -4.20
CA ILE A 267 -14.96 -6.16 -4.34
C ILE A 267 -13.98 -5.89 -3.19
N GLY A 268 -13.78 -6.87 -2.32
CA GLY A 268 -12.76 -6.81 -1.28
C GLY A 268 -11.36 -7.00 -1.86
N VAL A 269 -10.40 -6.20 -1.38
CA VAL A 269 -8.99 -6.27 -1.78
C VAL A 269 -8.14 -6.60 -0.56
N ASP A 270 -7.77 -7.86 -0.42
CA ASP A 270 -6.76 -8.29 0.56
C ASP A 270 -5.39 -8.35 -0.11
N SER A 271 -4.54 -7.37 0.19
CA SER A 271 -3.16 -7.30 -0.30
C SER A 271 -2.15 -7.97 0.65
N VAL A 272 -2.61 -8.42 1.81
CA VAL A 272 -1.75 -9.02 2.85
C VAL A 272 -1.49 -10.49 2.57
N TYR A 273 -2.55 -11.29 2.39
CA TYR A 273 -2.47 -12.74 2.21
C TYR A 273 -2.77 -13.18 0.78
N THR A 274 -2.52 -12.32 -0.21
CA THR A 274 -2.67 -12.68 -1.62
C THR A 274 -1.77 -13.88 -1.95
N GLU A 275 -2.32 -14.86 -2.67
CA GLU A 275 -1.59 -16.02 -3.17
C GLU A 275 -0.34 -15.61 -3.98
N MET A 276 0.78 -16.29 -3.80
CA MET A 276 2.07 -15.93 -4.40
C MET A 276 2.02 -15.87 -5.94
N ARG A 277 1.25 -16.73 -6.59
CA ARG A 277 1.06 -16.67 -8.06
C ARG A 277 0.48 -15.33 -8.50
N GLN A 278 -0.58 -14.87 -7.82
CA GLN A 278 -1.21 -13.58 -8.10
C GLN A 278 -0.28 -12.43 -7.69
N ARG A 279 0.42 -12.56 -6.55
CA ARG A 279 1.40 -11.57 -6.10
C ARG A 279 2.49 -11.33 -7.14
N LYS A 280 3.11 -12.40 -7.65
CA LYS A 280 4.10 -12.32 -8.73
C LYS A 280 3.51 -11.73 -10.03
N HIS A 281 2.24 -12.00 -10.32
CA HIS A 281 1.57 -11.42 -11.49
C HIS A 281 1.42 -9.91 -11.34
N ILE A 282 0.91 -9.41 -10.20
CA ILE A 282 0.76 -7.96 -9.97
C ILE A 282 2.13 -7.26 -10.00
N TRP A 283 3.16 -7.78 -9.35
CA TRP A 283 4.51 -7.18 -9.42
C TRP A 283 5.05 -7.10 -10.86
N ARG A 284 4.73 -8.07 -11.73
CA ARG A 284 5.07 -7.98 -13.17
C ARG A 284 4.30 -6.90 -13.89
N ARG A 285 3.02 -6.69 -13.56
CA ARG A 285 2.23 -5.57 -14.10
C ARG A 285 2.78 -4.22 -13.64
N LEU A 286 3.16 -4.08 -12.36
CA LEU A 286 3.80 -2.87 -11.82
C LEU A 286 5.13 -2.55 -12.49
N ALA A 287 5.80 -3.55 -13.03
CA ALA A 287 7.04 -3.38 -13.80
C ALA A 287 6.81 -3.05 -15.29
N LYS A 288 5.57 -3.16 -15.79
CA LYS A 288 5.25 -3.04 -17.22
C LYS A 288 4.11 -2.05 -17.47
N ASP A 289 2.90 -2.58 -17.67
CA ASP A 289 1.72 -1.81 -18.09
C ASP A 289 1.22 -0.83 -17.02
N LEU A 290 1.36 -1.18 -15.74
CA LEU A 290 1.01 -0.31 -14.61
C LEU A 290 2.19 0.58 -14.14
N LYS A 291 3.30 0.66 -14.88
CA LYS A 291 4.44 1.52 -14.51
C LYS A 291 4.25 2.93 -15.08
N PRO A 292 3.92 3.95 -14.24
CA PRO A 292 3.82 5.32 -14.72
C PRO A 292 5.22 5.89 -15.03
N ASP A 293 5.33 6.68 -16.11
CA ASP A 293 6.59 7.36 -16.45
C ASP A 293 7.10 8.29 -15.34
N GLN A 294 6.16 8.87 -14.58
CA GLN A 294 6.41 9.86 -13.53
C GLN A 294 6.51 9.24 -12.12
N LEU A 295 6.76 7.92 -12.00
CA LEU A 295 6.77 7.21 -10.71
C LEU A 295 7.66 7.90 -9.66
N HIS A 296 8.81 8.44 -10.07
CA HIS A 296 9.77 9.10 -9.20
C HIS A 296 9.30 10.45 -8.64
N GLU A 297 8.27 11.08 -9.22
CA GLU A 297 7.79 12.39 -8.78
C GLU A 297 7.04 12.37 -7.45
N ILE A 298 6.62 11.18 -7.01
CA ILE A 298 5.83 11.02 -5.77
C ILE A 298 6.66 10.53 -4.59
N LYS A 299 7.95 10.24 -4.78
CA LYS A 299 8.81 9.75 -3.72
C LYS A 299 9.45 10.87 -2.91
N GLN A 300 9.62 10.61 -1.63
CA GLN A 300 10.56 11.26 -0.75
C GLN A 300 11.51 10.18 -0.22
N VAL A 301 12.80 10.29 -0.50
CA VAL A 301 13.80 9.38 0.07
C VAL A 301 14.32 9.97 1.36
N ILE A 302 14.35 9.17 2.42
CA ILE A 302 14.89 9.54 3.74
C ILE A 302 15.98 8.56 4.16
N LYS A 303 16.88 9.02 5.03
CA LYS A 303 17.85 8.14 5.70
C LYS A 303 17.18 7.34 6.80
N PHE A 304 17.80 6.22 7.17
CA PHE A 304 17.29 5.37 8.25
C PHE A 304 17.20 6.13 9.59
N ASP A 305 18.14 7.00 9.89
CA ASP A 305 18.15 7.80 11.13
C ASP A 305 16.98 8.81 11.20
N ASP A 306 16.36 9.19 10.07
CA ASP A 306 15.21 10.11 10.00
C ASP A 306 13.84 9.39 10.13
N LEU A 307 13.85 8.06 10.32
CA LEU A 307 12.66 7.22 10.29
C LEU A 307 11.62 7.64 11.33
N GLU A 308 12.03 7.86 12.58
CA GLU A 308 11.11 8.17 13.68
C GLU A 308 10.31 9.46 13.44
N GLU A 309 10.96 10.50 12.93
CA GLU A 309 10.29 11.77 12.62
C GLU A 309 9.26 11.59 11.49
N ASN A 310 9.63 10.86 10.45
CA ASN A 310 8.74 10.62 9.31
C ASN A 310 7.54 9.72 9.67
N ILE A 311 7.72 8.74 10.54
CA ILE A 311 6.61 7.95 11.12
C ILE A 311 5.61 8.86 11.84
N LYS A 312 6.08 9.80 12.68
CA LYS A 312 5.23 10.79 13.36
C LYS A 312 4.46 11.69 12.38
N ASN A 313 5.06 12.06 11.26
CA ASN A 313 4.40 12.84 10.20
C ASN A 313 3.31 12.03 9.48
N VAL A 314 3.53 10.74 9.24
CA VAL A 314 2.52 9.83 8.67
C VAL A 314 1.32 9.68 9.60
N LEU A 315 1.52 9.52 10.91
CA LEU A 315 0.44 9.48 11.91
C LEU A 315 -0.45 10.73 11.89
N LYS A 316 0.16 11.90 11.65
CA LYS A 316 -0.55 13.19 11.56
C LYS A 316 -1.16 13.46 10.19
N HIS A 317 -1.07 12.52 9.24
CA HIS A 317 -1.50 12.69 7.84
C HIS A 317 -0.86 13.89 7.11
N ASN A 318 0.35 14.30 7.54
CA ASN A 318 1.08 15.43 6.96
C ASN A 318 1.93 15.06 5.74
N ASN A 319 1.99 13.78 5.38
CA ASN A 319 2.71 13.29 4.21
C ASN A 319 1.85 13.34 2.94
N SER A 320 2.50 13.36 1.78
CA SER A 320 1.90 13.20 0.44
C SER A 320 2.81 12.31 -0.39
N GLY A 321 2.22 11.45 -1.23
CA GLY A 321 2.99 10.49 -2.02
C GLY A 321 3.56 9.35 -1.18
N ARG A 322 4.81 8.96 -1.48
CA ARG A 322 5.48 7.81 -0.88
C ARG A 322 6.77 8.22 -0.16
N ILE A 323 7.01 7.65 1.00
CA ILE A 323 8.26 7.80 1.73
C ILE A 323 9.04 6.50 1.59
N VAL A 324 10.21 6.58 1.00
CA VAL A 324 11.17 5.49 0.84
C VAL A 324 12.30 5.67 1.83
N VAL A 325 12.63 4.64 2.58
CA VAL A 325 13.72 4.63 3.54
C VAL A 325 14.93 3.98 2.86
N ASP A 326 16.03 4.72 2.77
CA ASP A 326 17.32 4.20 2.32
C ASP A 326 18.10 3.71 3.54
N LEU A 327 18.40 2.40 3.57
CA LEU A 327 19.09 1.73 4.69
C LEU A 327 20.62 1.83 4.58
N GLU A 328 21.15 2.37 3.46
CA GLU A 328 22.59 2.51 3.23
C GLU A 328 23.07 3.98 3.28
N ALA A 329 22.17 4.96 3.41
CA ALA A 329 22.48 6.40 3.36
C ALA A 329 22.93 6.99 4.71
#